data_add1800d42b13808b0f8c19546aff868
#
_entry.id   add1800d42b13808b0f8c19546aff868
#
_cell.length_a   1.000
_cell.length_b   1.000
_cell.length_c   1.000
_cell.angle_alpha   90.00
_cell.angle_beta   90.00
_cell.angle_gamma   90.00
#
_symmetry.space_group_name_H-M   'P 1'
#
loop_
_entity.id
_entity.type
_entity.pdbx_description
1 polymer ?
#
loop_
_entity_poly.entity_id
_entity_poly.type
_entity_poly.pdbx_seq_one_letter_code
_entity_poly.pdbx_strand_id
1 'polypeptide(L)'
;MSARSSMSPRVLGILGSPCLDGTAAELLDAAFRGARSAGADVARLDLARMNVHPCRECRACDSGASCVHGHDDMGAIYKKIREVDAIVLSSPIFFMSVTAQTKAMIDRCQCFWIERYVMRRRVYEDRRRPKGLFLSCAGSDKPMVFEPAKHVVKAFFAAIDYEYAGEVLLGFTDDPGLGPRKKVALEDAESRGAALLK
;
A
#
# COMPACT_ATOMS: atom_id res chain seq x y z
N MET A 1 21.31 -4.09 21.29
CA MET A 1 19.96 -3.54 21.53
C MET A 1 19.88 -2.23 20.77
N SER A 2 19.08 -2.20 19.69
CA SER A 2 19.10 -1.18 18.66
C SER A 2 18.38 0.11 19.09
N ALA A 3 18.93 1.26 18.70
CA ALA A 3 18.50 2.64 19.05
C ALA A 3 17.09 3.07 18.52
N ARG A 4 16.25 2.16 18.06
CA ARG A 4 14.88 2.45 17.58
C ARG A 4 13.79 2.45 18.67
N SER A 5 14.11 2.12 19.92
CA SER A 5 13.11 1.95 21.00
C SER A 5 12.43 3.25 21.47
N SER A 6 12.84 4.42 20.96
CA SER A 6 12.27 5.73 21.36
C SER A 6 11.64 6.52 20.22
N MET A 7 11.63 6.01 18.99
CA MET A 7 11.03 6.71 17.83
C MET A 7 9.57 6.31 17.65
N SER A 8 8.70 7.29 17.33
CA SER A 8 7.32 7.04 16.95
C SER A 8 7.25 6.03 15.78
N PRO A 9 6.31 5.08 15.82
CA PRO A 9 6.11 4.16 14.70
C PRO A 9 5.70 4.96 13.44
N ARG A 10 6.13 4.48 12.28
CA ARG A 10 5.95 5.18 11.00
C ARG A 10 5.00 4.40 10.10
N VAL A 11 3.98 5.10 9.59
CA VAL A 11 3.01 4.56 8.64
C VAL A 11 3.13 5.27 7.30
N LEU A 12 3.32 4.53 6.23
CA LEU A 12 3.35 5.04 4.87
C LEU A 12 2.00 4.81 4.20
N GLY A 13 1.34 5.88 3.76
CA GLY A 13 0.21 5.79 2.84
C GLY A 13 0.69 5.91 1.40
N ILE A 14 0.24 5.00 0.56
CA ILE A 14 0.48 5.03 -0.88
C ILE A 14 -0.88 5.23 -1.55
N LEU A 15 -1.08 6.41 -2.15
CA LEU A 15 -2.27 6.71 -2.93
C LEU A 15 -2.04 6.37 -4.39
N GLY A 16 -2.74 5.34 -4.86
CA GLY A 16 -2.73 4.91 -6.26
C GLY A 16 -3.80 5.57 -7.13
N SER A 17 -4.63 6.45 -6.57
CA SER A 17 -5.64 7.18 -7.32
C SER A 17 -5.02 8.30 -8.15
N PRO A 18 -5.45 8.51 -9.42
CA PRO A 18 -5.13 9.73 -10.15
C PRO A 18 -5.84 10.97 -9.58
N CYS A 19 -6.96 10.79 -8.87
CA CYS A 19 -7.68 11.85 -8.15
C CYS A 19 -7.15 11.94 -6.71
N LEU A 20 -6.58 13.09 -6.35
CA LEU A 20 -5.85 13.25 -5.09
C LEU A 20 -6.75 13.61 -3.89
N ASP A 21 -8.01 13.92 -4.15
CA ASP A 21 -9.07 14.34 -3.21
C ASP A 21 -10.35 13.50 -3.32
N GLY A 22 -10.32 12.42 -4.11
CA GLY A 22 -11.45 11.50 -4.28
C GLY A 22 -11.59 10.49 -3.13
N THR A 23 -12.57 9.61 -3.25
CA THR A 23 -12.94 8.61 -2.23
C THR A 23 -11.76 7.76 -1.75
N ALA A 24 -10.84 7.37 -2.64
CA ALA A 24 -9.65 6.62 -2.25
C ALA A 24 -8.72 7.45 -1.35
N ALA A 25 -8.61 8.75 -1.61
CA ALA A 25 -7.83 9.67 -0.76
C ALA A 25 -8.49 9.86 0.60
N GLU A 26 -9.81 10.03 0.64
CA GLU A 26 -10.56 10.17 1.90
C GLU A 26 -10.45 8.93 2.81
N LEU A 27 -10.48 7.73 2.22
CA LEU A 27 -10.24 6.47 2.95
C LEU A 27 -8.82 6.45 3.54
N LEU A 28 -7.81 6.86 2.77
CA LEU A 28 -6.43 6.96 3.24
C LEU A 28 -6.28 7.96 4.38
N ASP A 29 -6.89 9.13 4.25
CA ASP A 29 -6.85 10.17 5.27
C ASP A 29 -7.56 9.74 6.56
N ALA A 30 -8.63 8.93 6.46
CA ALA A 30 -9.28 8.31 7.61
C ALA A 30 -8.35 7.33 8.33
N ALA A 31 -7.68 6.43 7.59
CA ALA A 31 -6.69 5.52 8.16
C ALA A 31 -5.53 6.29 8.83
N PHE A 32 -5.11 7.41 8.25
CA PHE A 32 -4.09 8.28 8.84
C PHE A 32 -4.54 8.93 10.16
N ARG A 33 -5.82 9.35 10.26
CA ARG A 33 -6.34 9.85 11.56
C ARG A 33 -6.22 8.77 12.63
N GLY A 34 -6.62 7.53 12.30
CA GLY A 34 -6.48 6.40 13.22
C GLY A 34 -5.03 6.09 13.60
N ALA A 35 -4.12 6.09 12.64
CA ALA A 35 -2.70 5.85 12.90
C ALA A 35 -2.09 6.93 13.80
N ARG A 36 -2.40 8.21 13.53
CA ARG A 36 -1.95 9.33 14.39
C ARG A 36 -2.52 9.26 15.79
N SER A 37 -3.78 8.88 15.96
CA SER A 37 -4.38 8.71 17.29
C SER A 37 -3.70 7.58 18.09
N ALA A 38 -3.08 6.63 17.41
CA ALA A 38 -2.26 5.56 18.00
C ALA A 38 -0.77 5.96 18.17
N GLY A 39 -0.41 7.23 17.94
CA GLY A 39 0.95 7.74 18.14
C GLY A 39 1.90 7.57 16.95
N ALA A 40 1.40 7.27 15.75
CA ALA A 40 2.24 7.11 14.57
C ALA A 40 2.57 8.43 13.86
N ASP A 41 3.78 8.51 13.33
CA ASP A 41 4.13 9.44 12.26
C ASP A 41 3.62 8.89 10.93
N VAL A 42 2.95 9.72 10.14
CA VAL A 42 2.41 9.31 8.85
C VAL A 42 3.05 10.08 7.70
N ALA A 43 3.33 9.40 6.61
CA ALA A 43 3.80 9.99 5.37
C ALA A 43 2.95 9.51 4.20
N ARG A 44 2.73 10.36 3.18
CA ARG A 44 1.94 10.03 1.99
C ARG A 44 2.81 10.07 0.73
N LEU A 45 2.59 9.11 -0.15
CA LEU A 45 3.08 9.11 -1.53
C LEU A 45 1.88 9.11 -2.47
N ASP A 46 1.84 10.07 -3.36
CA ASP A 46 0.82 10.19 -4.42
C ASP A 46 1.42 9.68 -5.73
N LEU A 47 1.11 8.45 -6.12
CA LEU A 47 1.69 7.84 -7.33
C LEU A 47 1.35 8.62 -8.61
N ALA A 48 0.23 9.36 -8.62
CA ALA A 48 -0.12 10.24 -9.73
C ALA A 48 0.84 11.41 -9.96
N ARG A 49 1.64 11.76 -8.94
CA ARG A 49 2.64 12.83 -9.01
C ARG A 49 4.07 12.30 -9.14
N MET A 50 4.23 11.00 -9.17
CA MET A 50 5.54 10.33 -9.22
C MET A 50 5.82 9.80 -10.61
N ASN A 51 7.07 9.87 -11.00
CA ASN A 51 7.55 9.24 -12.21
C ASN A 51 7.97 7.80 -11.90
N VAL A 52 7.07 6.86 -12.15
CA VAL A 52 7.30 5.42 -11.95
C VAL A 52 7.11 4.68 -13.26
N HIS A 53 8.22 4.28 -13.87
CA HIS A 53 8.18 3.47 -15.09
C HIS A 53 7.82 2.01 -14.78
N PRO A 54 7.09 1.31 -15.66
CA PRO A 54 6.75 -0.10 -15.49
C PRO A 54 8.01 -0.99 -15.50
N CYS A 55 7.89 -2.18 -14.92
CA CYS A 55 8.93 -3.20 -15.00
C CYS A 55 9.16 -3.62 -16.46
N ARG A 56 10.44 -3.71 -16.87
CA ARG A 56 10.85 -4.08 -18.25
C ARG A 56 11.31 -5.53 -18.34
N GLU A 57 11.13 -6.32 -17.29
CA GLU A 57 11.55 -7.73 -17.21
C GLU A 57 13.02 -7.96 -17.62
N CYS A 58 13.90 -7.01 -17.31
CA CYS A 58 15.33 -7.12 -17.64
C CYS A 58 16.11 -8.14 -16.79
N ARG A 59 15.49 -8.72 -15.76
CA ARG A 59 16.04 -9.73 -14.84
C ARG A 59 17.30 -9.34 -14.07
N ALA A 60 17.73 -8.10 -14.12
CA ALA A 60 18.93 -7.67 -13.40
C ALA A 60 18.79 -7.83 -11.86
N CYS A 61 17.57 -7.83 -11.33
CA CYS A 61 17.33 -8.09 -9.90
C CYS A 61 17.56 -9.55 -9.49
N ASP A 62 17.62 -10.51 -10.42
CA ASP A 62 17.81 -11.94 -10.11
C ASP A 62 19.18 -12.18 -9.44
N SER A 63 20.18 -11.38 -9.74
CA SER A 63 21.54 -11.51 -9.21
C SER A 63 21.83 -10.70 -7.94
N GLY A 64 21.07 -9.64 -7.66
CA GLY A 64 21.39 -8.71 -6.58
C GLY A 64 20.22 -8.18 -5.74
N ALA A 65 19.00 -8.67 -6.00
CA ALA A 65 17.78 -8.20 -5.34
C ALA A 65 17.61 -6.66 -5.37
N SER A 66 18.13 -6.01 -6.41
CA SER A 66 17.98 -4.57 -6.62
C SER A 66 17.56 -4.27 -8.05
N CYS A 67 16.73 -3.25 -8.22
CA CYS A 67 16.33 -2.79 -9.55
C CYS A 67 17.37 -1.84 -10.13
N VAL A 68 17.82 -2.11 -11.36
CA VAL A 68 18.83 -1.27 -12.05
C VAL A 68 18.23 -0.03 -12.73
N HIS A 69 16.91 0.06 -12.83
CA HIS A 69 16.23 1.23 -13.38
C HIS A 69 16.19 2.34 -12.32
N GLY A 70 17.24 3.19 -12.28
CA GLY A 70 17.46 4.18 -11.24
C GLY A 70 17.14 5.63 -11.60
N HIS A 71 16.50 5.87 -12.76
CA HIS A 71 16.20 7.25 -13.21
C HIS A 71 14.74 7.64 -12.99
N ASP A 72 14.09 7.05 -11.98
CA ASP A 72 12.70 7.33 -11.60
C ASP A 72 12.53 7.35 -10.07
N ASP A 73 11.30 7.62 -9.61
CA ASP A 73 11.02 7.76 -8.18
C ASP A 73 10.95 6.44 -7.39
N MET A 74 11.13 5.28 -8.05
CA MET A 74 11.10 3.98 -7.37
C MET A 74 12.18 3.83 -6.28
N GLY A 75 13.34 4.48 -6.45
CA GLY A 75 14.39 4.48 -5.43
C GLY A 75 13.91 5.02 -4.08
N ALA A 76 13.14 6.12 -4.10
CA ALA A 76 12.53 6.70 -2.91
C ALA A 76 11.46 5.79 -2.31
N ILE A 77 10.66 5.12 -3.16
CA ILE A 77 9.63 4.16 -2.73
C ILE A 77 10.28 2.96 -2.03
N TYR A 78 11.32 2.35 -2.61
CA TYR A 78 12.05 1.22 -2.01
C TYR A 78 12.59 1.56 -0.63
N LYS A 79 13.21 2.75 -0.50
CA LYS A 79 13.73 3.23 0.79
C LYS A 79 12.61 3.32 1.82
N LYS A 80 11.49 3.97 1.47
CA LYS A 80 10.35 4.12 2.39
C LYS A 80 9.74 2.78 2.79
N ILE A 81 9.54 1.84 1.84
CA ILE A 81 9.06 0.49 2.15
C ILE A 81 9.92 -0.19 3.21
N ARG A 82 11.26 -0.05 3.14
CA ARG A 82 12.17 -0.67 4.11
C ARG A 82 12.19 0.02 5.48
N GLU A 83 11.77 1.27 5.56
CA GLU A 83 11.92 2.10 6.77
C GLU A 83 10.68 2.16 7.66
N VAL A 84 9.49 1.91 7.13
CA VAL A 84 8.22 2.09 7.85
C VAL A 84 7.75 0.82 8.56
N ASP A 85 6.85 0.98 9.52
CA ASP A 85 6.32 -0.10 10.34
C ASP A 85 4.97 -0.61 9.84
N ALA A 86 4.29 0.18 8.99
CA ALA A 86 3.10 -0.25 8.27
C ALA A 86 2.93 0.52 6.95
N ILE A 87 2.21 -0.11 6.00
CA ILE A 87 1.79 0.52 4.74
C ILE A 87 0.27 0.46 4.64
N VAL A 88 -0.32 1.59 4.25
CA VAL A 88 -1.72 1.69 3.80
C VAL A 88 -1.70 1.95 2.30
N LEU A 89 -2.08 0.96 1.51
CA LEU A 89 -2.23 1.11 0.06
C LEU A 89 -3.68 1.44 -0.27
N SER A 90 -3.93 2.61 -0.84
CA SER A 90 -5.26 3.03 -1.27
C SER A 90 -5.30 3.19 -2.79
N SER A 91 -6.20 2.44 -3.46
CA SER A 91 -6.37 2.49 -4.92
C SER A 91 -7.82 2.27 -5.30
N PRO A 92 -8.41 3.11 -6.17
CA PRO A 92 -9.69 2.78 -6.75
C PRO A 92 -9.55 1.57 -7.68
N ILE A 93 -10.68 0.91 -7.96
CA ILE A 93 -10.74 -0.19 -8.92
C ILE A 93 -10.90 0.38 -10.33
N PHE A 94 -9.94 0.09 -11.19
CA PHE A 94 -10.01 0.33 -12.63
C PHE A 94 -9.92 -1.02 -13.36
N PHE A 95 -10.96 -1.36 -14.14
CA PHE A 95 -11.02 -2.64 -14.85
C PHE A 95 -10.71 -3.85 -13.96
N MET A 96 -11.41 -3.92 -12.81
CA MET A 96 -11.30 -5.00 -11.81
C MET A 96 -9.91 -5.11 -11.13
N SER A 97 -9.03 -4.14 -11.30
CA SER A 97 -7.70 -4.16 -10.70
C SER A 97 -7.37 -2.82 -10.04
N VAL A 98 -6.20 -2.76 -9.42
CA VAL A 98 -5.60 -1.48 -9.00
C VAL A 98 -5.28 -0.62 -10.22
N THR A 99 -5.08 0.68 -10.03
CA THR A 99 -4.72 1.60 -11.13
C THR A 99 -3.39 1.23 -11.79
N ALA A 100 -3.18 1.70 -13.02
CA ALA A 100 -1.95 1.45 -13.77
C ALA A 100 -0.69 1.94 -13.01
N GLN A 101 -0.77 3.10 -12.36
CA GLN A 101 0.33 3.64 -11.54
C GLN A 101 0.66 2.73 -10.35
N THR A 102 -0.38 2.22 -9.68
CA THR A 102 -0.21 1.26 -8.59
C THR A 102 0.40 -0.04 -9.09
N LYS A 103 -0.08 -0.55 -10.22
CA LYS A 103 0.44 -1.78 -10.81
C LYS A 103 1.89 -1.63 -11.27
N ALA A 104 2.26 -0.51 -11.87
CA ALA A 104 3.64 -0.21 -12.28
C ALA A 104 4.59 -0.23 -11.06
N MET A 105 4.19 0.38 -9.94
CA MET A 105 4.95 0.34 -8.68
C MET A 105 5.08 -1.11 -8.16
N ILE A 106 3.98 -1.85 -8.12
CA ILE A 106 3.95 -3.25 -7.64
C ILE A 106 4.89 -4.13 -8.46
N ASP A 107 4.84 -4.06 -9.79
CA ASP A 107 5.68 -4.88 -10.67
C ASP A 107 7.17 -4.59 -10.50
N ARG A 108 7.51 -3.35 -10.15
CA ARG A 108 8.89 -2.95 -9.83
C ARG A 108 9.37 -3.51 -8.48
N CYS A 109 8.47 -3.99 -7.61
CA CYS A 109 8.83 -4.65 -6.36
C CYS A 109 9.31 -6.10 -6.53
N GLN A 110 9.52 -6.58 -7.76
CA GLN A 110 10.10 -7.90 -8.07
C GLN A 110 11.45 -8.12 -7.35
N CYS A 111 12.24 -7.07 -7.13
CA CYS A 111 13.50 -7.18 -6.40
C CYS A 111 13.32 -7.65 -4.94
N PHE A 112 12.24 -7.25 -4.25
CA PHE A 112 11.91 -7.77 -2.92
C PHE A 112 11.46 -9.23 -2.95
N TRP A 113 10.72 -9.62 -3.99
CA TRP A 113 10.34 -11.00 -4.20
C TRP A 113 11.57 -11.90 -4.36
N ILE A 114 12.56 -11.48 -5.18
CA ILE A 114 13.84 -12.17 -5.34
C ILE A 114 14.58 -12.27 -3.99
N GLU A 115 14.68 -11.15 -3.27
CA GLU A 115 15.34 -11.12 -1.95
C GLU A 115 14.72 -12.15 -1.01
N ARG A 116 13.40 -12.17 -0.93
CA ARG A 116 12.66 -13.02 0.00
C ARG A 116 12.63 -14.50 -0.40
N TYR A 117 12.23 -14.79 -1.63
CA TYR A 117 11.90 -16.17 -2.05
C TYR A 117 13.05 -16.89 -2.76
N VAL A 118 13.91 -16.18 -3.48
CA VAL A 118 15.06 -16.77 -4.18
C VAL A 118 16.28 -16.74 -3.28
N MET A 119 16.63 -15.60 -2.72
CA MET A 119 17.79 -15.47 -1.83
C MET A 119 17.49 -15.89 -0.39
N ARG A 120 16.22 -16.17 -0.07
CA ARG A 120 15.75 -16.59 1.26
C ARG A 120 16.17 -15.63 2.39
N ARG A 121 16.26 -14.34 2.08
CA ARG A 121 16.55 -13.28 3.05
C ARG A 121 15.24 -12.66 3.54
N ARG A 122 15.14 -12.45 4.85
CA ARG A 122 14.05 -11.65 5.38
C ARG A 122 14.37 -10.17 5.19
N VAL A 123 13.40 -9.39 4.73
CA VAL A 123 13.55 -7.93 4.57
C VAL A 123 13.69 -7.24 5.94
N TYR A 124 13.18 -7.88 7.01
CA TYR A 124 13.11 -7.35 8.38
C TYR A 124 13.59 -8.39 9.40
N GLU A 125 14.91 -8.67 9.45
CA GLU A 125 15.46 -9.71 10.33
C GLU A 125 15.34 -9.37 11.82
N ASP A 126 15.51 -8.09 12.18
CA ASP A 126 15.64 -7.64 13.57
C ASP A 126 14.38 -7.01 14.16
N ARG A 127 13.23 -7.08 13.48
CA ARG A 127 11.99 -6.46 13.97
C ARG A 127 10.74 -7.28 13.62
N ARG A 128 9.64 -6.96 14.33
CA ARG A 128 8.30 -7.47 13.99
C ARG A 128 8.00 -7.19 12.50
N ARG A 129 7.41 -8.16 11.84
CA ARG A 129 6.97 -8.05 10.44
C ARG A 129 5.97 -6.90 10.29
N PRO A 130 6.22 -5.93 9.40
CA PRO A 130 5.32 -4.81 9.19
C PRO A 130 3.97 -5.25 8.65
N LYS A 131 2.94 -4.42 8.87
CA LYS A 131 1.57 -4.70 8.42
C LYS A 131 1.19 -3.89 7.19
N GLY A 132 0.37 -4.47 6.32
CA GLY A 132 -0.20 -3.85 5.14
C GLY A 132 -1.72 -3.82 5.17
N LEU A 133 -2.32 -2.64 5.03
CA LEU A 133 -3.76 -2.42 4.90
C LEU A 133 -4.11 -2.02 3.47
N PHE A 134 -5.15 -2.62 2.89
CA PHE A 134 -5.66 -2.24 1.58
C PHE A 134 -6.98 -1.46 1.70
N LEU A 135 -7.03 -0.29 1.06
CA LEU A 135 -8.24 0.53 0.97
C LEU A 135 -8.63 0.64 -0.50
N SER A 136 -9.89 0.40 -0.82
CA SER A 136 -10.33 0.46 -2.21
C SER A 136 -11.76 0.95 -2.35
N CYS A 137 -12.04 1.54 -3.50
CA CYS A 137 -13.38 1.97 -3.87
C CYS A 137 -13.68 1.66 -5.35
N ALA A 138 -14.96 1.47 -5.66
CA ALA A 138 -15.43 1.15 -7.01
C ALA A 138 -16.83 1.74 -7.26
N GLY A 139 -17.12 2.14 -8.49
CA GLY A 139 -18.45 2.55 -8.92
C GLY A 139 -19.48 1.42 -8.82
N SER A 140 -19.05 0.17 -8.98
CA SER A 140 -19.88 -1.03 -8.81
C SER A 140 -19.67 -1.67 -7.44
N ASP A 141 -20.71 -2.34 -6.92
CA ASP A 141 -20.64 -3.12 -5.67
C ASP A 141 -20.58 -4.63 -5.91
N LYS A 142 -20.58 -5.08 -7.16
CA LYS A 142 -20.53 -6.52 -7.45
C LYS A 142 -19.34 -7.12 -6.68
N PRO A 143 -19.56 -8.18 -5.87
CA PRO A 143 -18.51 -8.77 -5.04
C PRO A 143 -17.23 -9.09 -5.82
N MET A 144 -17.40 -9.50 -7.09
CA MET A 144 -16.29 -9.84 -7.99
C MET A 144 -15.39 -8.66 -8.36
N VAL A 145 -15.86 -7.41 -8.20
CA VAL A 145 -15.10 -6.24 -8.69
C VAL A 145 -13.78 -6.01 -7.94
N PHE A 146 -13.73 -6.37 -6.65
CA PHE A 146 -12.55 -6.19 -5.81
C PHE A 146 -11.61 -7.41 -5.78
N GLU A 147 -12.11 -8.61 -6.10
CA GLU A 147 -11.34 -9.85 -5.89
C GLU A 147 -10.00 -9.88 -6.66
N PRO A 148 -9.92 -9.52 -7.95
CA PRO A 148 -8.63 -9.51 -8.63
C PRO A 148 -7.63 -8.51 -8.02
N ALA A 149 -8.10 -7.31 -7.64
CA ALA A 149 -7.26 -6.32 -6.98
C ALA A 149 -6.73 -6.81 -5.63
N LYS A 150 -7.57 -7.51 -4.84
CA LYS A 150 -7.16 -8.12 -3.56
C LYS A 150 -6.04 -9.14 -3.75
N HIS A 151 -6.12 -9.99 -4.78
CA HIS A 151 -5.05 -10.95 -5.09
C HIS A 151 -3.74 -10.25 -5.44
N VAL A 152 -3.78 -9.20 -6.27
CA VAL A 152 -2.60 -8.39 -6.62
C VAL A 152 -1.97 -7.78 -5.39
N VAL A 153 -2.78 -7.16 -4.51
CA VAL A 153 -2.29 -6.47 -3.30
C VAL A 153 -1.76 -7.46 -2.26
N LYS A 154 -2.41 -8.61 -2.08
CA LYS A 154 -1.89 -9.67 -1.20
C LYS A 154 -0.54 -10.20 -1.69
N ALA A 155 -0.38 -10.41 -2.99
CA ALA A 155 0.89 -10.81 -3.59
C ALA A 155 1.97 -9.73 -3.39
N PHE A 156 1.62 -8.45 -3.56
CA PHE A 156 2.52 -7.32 -3.29
C PHE A 156 3.00 -7.31 -1.84
N PHE A 157 2.08 -7.33 -0.86
CA PHE A 157 2.48 -7.34 0.55
C PHE A 157 3.30 -8.58 0.90
N ALA A 158 2.95 -9.73 0.34
CA ALA A 158 3.77 -10.93 0.50
C ALA A 158 5.18 -10.74 -0.07
N ALA A 159 5.34 -10.15 -1.25
CA ALA A 159 6.64 -9.95 -1.88
C ALA A 159 7.56 -9.03 -1.05
N ILE A 160 7.02 -7.95 -0.49
CA ILE A 160 7.77 -7.00 0.34
C ILE A 160 7.89 -7.44 1.82
N ASP A 161 7.50 -8.68 2.14
CA ASP A 161 7.54 -9.28 3.49
C ASP A 161 6.67 -8.55 4.53
N TYR A 162 5.49 -8.10 4.12
CA TYR A 162 4.47 -7.52 5.00
C TYR A 162 3.37 -8.54 5.32
N GLU A 163 2.82 -8.45 6.54
CA GLU A 163 1.60 -9.16 6.91
C GLU A 163 0.37 -8.41 6.34
N TYR A 164 -0.51 -9.12 5.63
CA TYR A 164 -1.76 -8.53 5.17
C TYR A 164 -2.73 -8.37 6.35
N ALA A 165 -2.98 -7.14 6.78
CA ALA A 165 -3.80 -6.82 7.96
C ALA A 165 -5.30 -6.62 7.64
N GLY A 166 -5.69 -6.80 6.38
CA GLY A 166 -7.07 -6.70 5.94
C GLY A 166 -7.32 -5.60 4.91
N GLU A 167 -8.60 -5.36 4.65
CA GLU A 167 -9.06 -4.37 3.66
C GLU A 167 -10.27 -3.57 4.14
N VAL A 168 -10.48 -2.38 3.56
CA VAL A 168 -11.73 -1.62 3.55
C VAL A 168 -12.15 -1.41 2.11
N LEU A 169 -13.34 -1.88 1.75
CA LEU A 169 -13.84 -1.88 0.37
C LEU A 169 -15.16 -1.12 0.31
N LEU A 170 -15.22 -0.07 -0.50
CA LEU A 170 -16.40 0.76 -0.69
C LEU A 170 -16.90 0.69 -2.14
N GLY A 171 -17.99 -0.05 -2.35
CA GLY A 171 -18.69 -0.09 -3.63
C GLY A 171 -19.69 1.05 -3.81
N PHE A 172 -20.26 1.17 -5.02
CA PHE A 172 -21.27 2.16 -5.39
C PHE A 172 -20.84 3.62 -5.20
N THR A 173 -19.59 3.96 -5.51
CA THR A 173 -19.11 5.33 -5.32
C THR A 173 -19.79 6.36 -6.22
N ASP A 174 -20.46 5.90 -7.28
CA ASP A 174 -21.19 6.76 -8.22
C ASP A 174 -22.67 6.93 -7.83
N ASP A 175 -23.12 6.28 -6.73
CA ASP A 175 -24.51 6.36 -6.25
C ASP A 175 -24.72 7.64 -5.44
N PRO A 176 -25.74 8.46 -5.74
CA PRO A 176 -26.12 9.63 -4.95
C PRO A 176 -26.41 9.30 -3.47
N GLY A 177 -26.83 8.07 -3.15
CA GLY A 177 -27.08 7.56 -1.79
C GLY A 177 -25.83 7.07 -1.06
N LEU A 178 -24.63 7.35 -1.53
CA LEU A 178 -23.37 6.85 -0.98
C LEU A 178 -23.13 7.30 0.49
N GLY A 179 -23.63 8.45 0.91
CA GLY A 179 -23.27 9.12 2.16
C GLY A 179 -23.17 8.22 3.40
N PRO A 180 -24.23 7.47 3.78
CA PRO A 180 -24.18 6.59 4.95
C PRO A 180 -23.13 5.47 4.84
N ARG A 181 -23.01 4.84 3.66
CA ARG A 181 -22.02 3.76 3.41
C ARG A 181 -20.60 4.28 3.45
N LYS A 182 -20.36 5.45 2.87
CA LYS A 182 -19.07 6.14 2.91
C LYS A 182 -18.66 6.44 4.35
N LYS A 183 -19.60 6.94 5.17
CA LYS A 183 -19.33 7.20 6.58
C LYS A 183 -18.85 5.95 7.31
N VAL A 184 -19.54 4.82 7.16
CA VAL A 184 -19.15 3.53 7.77
C VAL A 184 -17.77 3.08 7.28
N ALA A 185 -17.48 3.21 5.99
CA ALA A 185 -16.17 2.83 5.43
C ALA A 185 -15.03 3.73 5.97
N LEU A 186 -15.27 5.03 6.15
CA LEU A 186 -14.31 5.94 6.75
C LEU A 186 -14.04 5.61 8.22
N GLU A 187 -15.08 5.30 8.99
CA GLU A 187 -14.97 4.86 10.39
C GLU A 187 -14.18 3.54 10.50
N ASP A 188 -14.43 2.56 9.63
CA ASP A 188 -13.66 1.31 9.59
C ASP A 188 -12.20 1.56 9.19
N ALA A 189 -11.95 2.42 8.20
CA ALA A 189 -10.59 2.79 7.79
C ALA A 189 -9.80 3.45 8.95
N GLU A 190 -10.44 4.33 9.70
CA GLU A 190 -9.86 4.97 10.88
C GLU A 190 -9.55 3.96 11.99
N SER A 191 -10.50 3.08 12.30
CA SER A 191 -10.32 2.01 13.29
C SER A 191 -9.16 1.06 12.92
N ARG A 192 -9.09 0.64 11.65
CA ARG A 192 -8.01 -0.23 11.16
C ARG A 192 -6.66 0.49 11.13
N GLY A 193 -6.65 1.79 10.79
CA GLY A 193 -5.45 2.61 10.88
C GLY A 193 -4.86 2.62 12.29
N ALA A 194 -5.69 2.77 13.32
CA ALA A 194 -5.28 2.71 14.73
C ALA A 194 -4.79 1.31 15.16
N ALA A 195 -5.29 0.25 14.52
CA ALA A 195 -4.94 -1.14 14.85
C ALA A 195 -3.65 -1.63 14.16
N LEU A 196 -3.12 -0.91 13.16
CA LEU A 196 -1.96 -1.36 12.38
C LEU A 196 -0.70 -1.59 13.22
N LEU A 197 -0.55 -0.84 14.31
CA LEU A 197 0.66 -0.83 15.13
C LEU A 197 0.57 -1.71 16.38
N LYS A 198 -0.57 -2.35 16.57
CA LYS A 198 -0.80 -3.34 17.65
C LYS A 198 -0.44 -4.72 17.13
#